data_49adbc2369ee2973b834ac54e2a56878
#
_entry.id   49adbc2369ee2973b834ac54e2a56878
#
_cell.length_a   1.000
_cell.length_b   1.000
_cell.length_c   1.000
_cell.angle_alpha   90.00
_cell.angle_beta   90.00
_cell.angle_gamma   90.00
#
_symmetry.space_group_name_H-M   'P 1'
#
loop_
_entity.id
_entity.type
_entity.pdbx_description
1 polymer ?
#
loop_
_entity_poly.entity_id
_entity_poly.type
_entity_poly.pdbx_seq_one_letter_code
_entity_poly.pdbx_strand_id
1 'polypeptide(L)'
;MTTPHAPAADLEALLAPYRGTKGTLLEALHLIQEHFGWISPESLDVLGRVLNMTRNQLWGVVTFYADFRTQPPPPYAIGICHGPTCHIQGSERIQSVLEHHWRIRQGVPNSTGQVELQLLQCSGLCHLAPWLTVNGQTIAHVTPATVRARLHDAGVPVPAERVESA
;
A
#
# COMPACT_ATOMS: atom_id res chain seq x y z
N MET A 1 -4.36 -3.23 17.25
CA MET A 1 -5.35 -2.24 16.79
C MET A 1 -6.20 -2.95 15.76
N THR A 2 -7.48 -3.11 16.06
CA THR A 2 -8.46 -3.83 15.24
C THR A 2 -8.61 -3.08 13.92
N THR A 3 -8.32 -3.71 12.81
CA THR A 3 -8.66 -3.21 11.47
C THR A 3 -10.15 -2.90 11.47
N PRO A 4 -10.59 -1.69 11.11
CA PRO A 4 -12.02 -1.39 11.11
C PRO A 4 -12.68 -2.25 10.04
N HIS A 5 -13.41 -3.25 10.52
CA HIS A 5 -14.40 -3.95 9.71
C HIS A 5 -15.46 -2.90 9.35
N ALA A 6 -15.65 -2.61 8.07
CA ALA A 6 -16.63 -1.64 7.63
C ALA A 6 -18.03 -2.05 8.11
N PRO A 7 -18.73 -1.28 8.95
CA PRO A 7 -20.10 -1.58 9.25
C PRO A 7 -20.91 -1.53 7.94
N ALA A 8 -21.68 -2.57 7.67
CA ALA A 8 -22.41 -2.72 6.40
C ALA A 8 -23.33 -1.53 6.10
N ALA A 9 -23.84 -0.86 7.14
CA ALA A 9 -24.68 0.32 7.03
C ALA A 9 -23.96 1.53 6.46
N ASP A 10 -22.71 1.79 6.88
CA ASP A 10 -21.90 2.90 6.37
C ASP A 10 -21.52 2.68 4.91
N LEU A 11 -21.26 1.43 4.55
CA LEU A 11 -20.94 1.04 3.19
C LEU A 11 -22.14 1.14 2.24
N GLU A 12 -23.34 0.76 2.69
CA GLU A 12 -24.57 0.94 1.90
C GLU A 12 -24.89 2.43 1.68
N ALA A 13 -24.70 3.27 2.69
CA ALA A 13 -24.86 4.70 2.56
C ALA A 13 -23.86 5.33 1.58
N LEU A 14 -22.59 4.90 1.67
CA LEU A 14 -21.52 5.33 0.78
C LEU A 14 -21.80 4.96 -0.69
N LEU A 15 -22.35 3.78 -0.93
CA LEU A 15 -22.63 3.26 -2.25
C LEU A 15 -24.03 3.61 -2.81
N ALA A 16 -24.87 4.26 -2.01
CA ALA A 16 -26.23 4.61 -2.42
C ALA A 16 -26.32 5.38 -3.75
N PRO A 17 -25.41 6.33 -4.07
CA PRO A 17 -25.43 7.06 -5.34
C PRO A 17 -25.24 6.18 -6.59
N TYR A 18 -24.61 5.03 -6.43
CA TYR A 18 -24.31 4.12 -7.55
C TYR A 18 -25.42 3.11 -7.85
N ARG A 19 -26.48 3.10 -7.06
CA ARG A 19 -27.61 2.16 -7.23
C ARG A 19 -28.31 2.36 -8.57
N GLY A 20 -28.28 1.30 -9.39
CA GLY A 20 -28.90 1.31 -10.71
C GLY A 20 -28.13 2.06 -11.81
N THR A 21 -26.95 2.59 -11.51
CA THR A 21 -26.11 3.30 -12.47
C THR A 21 -25.14 2.32 -13.15
N LYS A 22 -25.15 2.32 -14.49
CA LYS A 22 -24.24 1.45 -15.27
C LYS A 22 -22.87 2.11 -15.44
N GLY A 23 -21.80 1.28 -15.45
CA GLY A 23 -20.45 1.75 -15.76
C GLY A 23 -19.67 2.33 -14.59
N THR A 24 -20.21 2.32 -13.37
CA THR A 24 -19.62 2.93 -12.18
C THR A 24 -18.86 1.94 -11.28
N LEU A 25 -18.63 0.72 -11.74
CA LEU A 25 -18.02 -0.34 -10.94
C LEU A 25 -16.63 0.06 -10.40
N LEU A 26 -15.74 0.54 -11.28
CA LEU A 26 -14.38 0.90 -10.87
C LEU A 26 -14.38 2.09 -9.91
N GLU A 27 -15.25 3.07 -10.16
CA GLU A 27 -15.40 4.23 -9.29
C GLU A 27 -15.89 3.82 -7.89
N ALA A 28 -16.87 2.94 -7.80
CA ALA A 28 -17.35 2.40 -6.54
C ALA A 28 -16.27 1.58 -5.78
N LEU A 29 -15.46 0.79 -6.50
CA LEU A 29 -14.35 0.05 -5.92
C LEU A 29 -13.25 0.98 -5.39
N HIS A 30 -12.90 2.05 -6.13
CA HIS A 30 -11.97 3.07 -5.64
C HIS A 30 -12.50 3.76 -4.40
N LEU A 31 -13.77 4.15 -4.38
CA LEU A 31 -14.39 4.78 -3.22
C LEU A 31 -14.34 3.88 -1.98
N ILE A 32 -14.61 2.58 -2.13
CA ILE A 32 -14.47 1.60 -1.04
C ILE A 32 -13.03 1.57 -0.54
N GLN A 33 -12.06 1.47 -1.47
CA GLN A 33 -10.65 1.39 -1.10
C GLN A 33 -10.12 2.66 -0.45
N GLU A 34 -10.52 3.83 -0.93
CA GLU A 34 -10.17 5.13 -0.33
C GLU A 34 -10.69 5.24 1.11
N HIS A 35 -11.92 4.77 1.34
CA HIS A 35 -12.56 4.90 2.65
C HIS A 35 -12.08 3.86 3.67
N PHE A 36 -11.89 2.60 3.24
CA PHE A 36 -11.56 1.47 4.12
C PHE A 36 -10.12 0.97 3.97
N GLY A 37 -9.35 1.49 2.99
CA GLY A 37 -7.97 1.10 2.72
C GLY A 37 -7.83 -0.19 1.90
N TRP A 38 -8.89 -0.99 1.78
CA TRP A 38 -8.90 -2.26 1.05
C TRP A 38 -10.33 -2.70 0.74
N ILE A 39 -10.46 -3.67 -0.15
CA ILE A 39 -11.75 -4.24 -0.57
C ILE A 39 -11.95 -5.58 0.13
N SER A 40 -12.80 -5.59 1.15
CA SER A 40 -13.11 -6.80 1.89
C SER A 40 -14.14 -7.68 1.14
N PRO A 41 -14.21 -8.99 1.43
CA PRO A 41 -15.26 -9.85 0.89
C PRO A 41 -16.66 -9.34 1.19
N GLU A 42 -16.87 -8.77 2.36
CA GLU A 42 -18.16 -8.19 2.80
C GLU A 42 -18.49 -6.94 1.98
N SER A 43 -17.48 -6.13 1.66
CA SER A 43 -17.66 -4.96 0.78
C SER A 43 -18.14 -5.36 -0.60
N LEU A 44 -17.65 -6.49 -1.13
CA LEU A 44 -18.11 -7.02 -2.41
C LEU A 44 -19.55 -7.53 -2.34
N ASP A 45 -19.99 -8.10 -1.23
CA ASP A 45 -21.38 -8.52 -1.07
C ASP A 45 -22.35 -7.34 -1.07
N VAL A 46 -21.96 -6.25 -0.39
CA VAL A 46 -22.78 -5.01 -0.40
C VAL A 46 -22.80 -4.40 -1.80
N LEU A 47 -21.61 -4.26 -2.43
CA LEU A 47 -21.49 -3.72 -3.78
C LEU A 47 -22.26 -4.55 -4.80
N GLY A 48 -22.24 -5.88 -4.68
CA GLY A 48 -23.00 -6.79 -5.54
C GLY A 48 -24.50 -6.55 -5.48
N ARG A 49 -25.04 -6.31 -4.28
CA ARG A 49 -26.44 -5.93 -4.10
C ARG A 49 -26.78 -4.57 -4.73
N VAL A 50 -25.89 -3.60 -4.58
CA VAL A 50 -26.08 -2.25 -5.11
C VAL A 50 -26.06 -2.21 -6.64
N LEU A 51 -25.10 -2.92 -7.27
CA LEU A 51 -24.90 -2.93 -8.71
C LEU A 51 -25.61 -4.08 -9.43
N ASN A 52 -26.30 -4.96 -8.69
CA ASN A 52 -26.89 -6.19 -9.21
C ASN A 52 -25.89 -7.10 -9.96
N MET A 53 -24.74 -7.30 -9.33
CA MET A 53 -23.64 -8.14 -9.82
C MET A 53 -23.34 -9.28 -8.87
N THR A 54 -22.86 -10.40 -9.41
CA THR A 54 -22.44 -11.52 -8.57
C THR A 54 -21.07 -11.26 -7.96
N ARG A 55 -20.80 -11.85 -6.77
CA ARG A 55 -19.49 -11.77 -6.14
C ARG A 55 -18.34 -12.22 -7.07
N ASN A 56 -18.55 -13.27 -7.87
CA ASN A 56 -17.53 -13.77 -8.79
C ASN A 56 -17.17 -12.75 -9.89
N GLN A 57 -18.17 -12.03 -10.41
CA GLN A 57 -17.92 -10.96 -11.38
C GLN A 57 -17.09 -9.82 -10.75
N LEU A 58 -17.45 -9.40 -9.55
CA LEU A 58 -16.73 -8.36 -8.82
C LEU A 58 -15.31 -8.80 -8.46
N TRP A 59 -15.15 -10.03 -7.98
CA TRP A 59 -13.85 -10.61 -7.64
C TRP A 59 -12.93 -10.69 -8.86
N GLY A 60 -13.46 -11.08 -10.02
CA GLY A 60 -12.71 -11.08 -11.28
C GLY A 60 -12.15 -9.71 -11.64
N VAL A 61 -12.91 -8.63 -11.41
CA VAL A 61 -12.46 -7.26 -11.65
C VAL A 61 -11.40 -6.86 -10.62
N VAL A 62 -11.66 -7.07 -9.33
CA VAL A 62 -10.73 -6.69 -8.24
C VAL A 62 -9.37 -7.39 -8.38
N THR A 63 -9.36 -8.67 -8.78
CA THR A 63 -8.10 -9.41 -8.96
C THR A 63 -7.38 -9.09 -10.28
N PHE A 64 -8.10 -8.55 -11.26
CA PHE A 64 -7.51 -8.14 -12.53
C PHE A 64 -6.74 -6.82 -12.42
N TYR A 65 -7.23 -5.87 -11.63
CA TYR A 65 -6.58 -4.58 -11.44
C TYR A 65 -5.62 -4.61 -10.24
N ALA A 66 -4.33 -4.42 -10.49
CA ALA A 66 -3.29 -4.43 -9.45
C ALA A 66 -3.42 -3.31 -8.40
N ASP A 67 -4.19 -2.28 -8.71
CA ASP A 67 -4.43 -1.14 -7.81
C ASP A 67 -5.37 -1.50 -6.65
N PHE A 68 -6.18 -2.56 -6.79
CA PHE A 68 -7.10 -2.96 -5.74
C PHE A 68 -6.45 -3.92 -4.75
N ARG A 69 -6.59 -3.59 -3.47
CA ARG A 69 -6.11 -4.38 -2.35
C ARG A 69 -7.21 -5.28 -1.81
N THR A 70 -6.94 -6.58 -1.75
CA THR A 70 -7.84 -7.59 -1.19
C THR A 70 -7.51 -7.96 0.26
N GLN A 71 -6.48 -7.33 0.81
CA GLN A 71 -6.04 -7.51 2.20
C GLN A 71 -5.84 -6.14 2.87
N PRO A 72 -6.01 -6.05 4.19
CA PRO A 72 -5.78 -4.82 4.93
C PRO A 72 -4.35 -4.30 4.68
N PRO A 73 -4.17 -2.99 4.44
CA PRO A 73 -2.85 -2.42 4.30
C PRO A 73 -2.08 -2.54 5.63
N PRO A 74 -0.77 -2.79 5.58
CA PRO A 74 0.06 -2.78 6.78
C PRO A 74 0.11 -1.36 7.37
N PRO A 75 0.39 -1.24 8.69
CA PRO A 75 0.52 0.06 9.36
C PRO A 75 1.56 0.99 8.74
N TYR A 76 2.61 0.42 8.13
CA TYR A 76 3.70 1.16 7.50
C TYR A 76 3.90 0.70 6.05
N ALA A 77 3.58 1.58 5.11
CA ALA A 77 3.87 1.43 3.69
C ALA A 77 5.09 2.29 3.35
N ILE A 78 6.21 1.64 3.02
CA ILE A 78 7.43 2.30 2.57
C ILE A 78 7.41 2.32 1.05
N GLY A 79 7.35 3.51 0.45
CA GLY A 79 7.47 3.69 -0.99
C GLY A 79 8.88 4.14 -1.36
N ILE A 80 9.55 3.49 -2.31
CA ILE A 80 10.84 3.94 -2.84
C ILE A 80 10.72 4.32 -4.31
N CYS A 81 11.22 5.51 -4.67
CA CYS A 81 11.21 5.95 -6.05
C CYS A 81 12.22 5.15 -6.89
N HIS A 82 11.72 4.57 -7.99
CA HIS A 82 12.52 3.78 -8.94
C HIS A 82 12.76 4.53 -10.26
N GLY A 83 12.60 5.86 -10.25
CA GLY A 83 12.91 6.71 -11.42
C GLY A 83 14.40 6.81 -11.71
N PRO A 84 14.79 7.15 -12.96
CA PRO A 84 16.19 7.15 -13.42
C PRO A 84 17.15 7.91 -12.49
N THR A 85 16.78 9.10 -12.06
CA THR A 85 17.63 9.92 -11.17
C THR A 85 17.84 9.25 -9.81
N CYS A 86 16.79 8.70 -9.20
CA CYS A 86 16.88 7.98 -7.93
C CYS A 86 17.71 6.70 -8.08
N HIS A 87 17.57 6.00 -9.20
CA HIS A 87 18.33 4.80 -9.52
C HIS A 87 19.85 5.11 -9.60
N ILE A 88 20.24 6.12 -10.37
CA ILE A 88 21.65 6.56 -10.47
C ILE A 88 22.19 7.00 -9.10
N GLN A 89 21.36 7.61 -8.27
CA GLN A 89 21.70 8.05 -6.92
C GLN A 89 21.71 6.91 -5.89
N GLY A 90 21.39 5.67 -6.29
CA GLY A 90 21.52 4.49 -5.45
C GLY A 90 20.25 4.01 -4.77
N SER A 91 19.05 4.28 -5.31
CA SER A 91 17.79 3.75 -4.74
C SER A 91 17.75 2.23 -4.67
N GLU A 92 18.40 1.51 -5.59
CA GLU A 92 18.50 0.04 -5.51
C GLU A 92 19.28 -0.43 -4.28
N ARG A 93 20.34 0.28 -3.90
CA ARG A 93 21.11 -0.05 -2.70
C ARG A 93 20.26 0.18 -1.45
N ILE A 94 19.44 1.25 -1.44
CA ILE A 94 18.49 1.52 -0.35
C ILE A 94 17.44 0.39 -0.30
N GLN A 95 16.89 0.00 -1.45
CA GLN A 95 15.96 -1.13 -1.55
C GLN A 95 16.56 -2.42 -0.97
N SER A 96 17.79 -2.76 -1.36
CA SER A 96 18.49 -3.95 -0.85
C SER A 96 18.63 -3.92 0.68
N VAL A 97 18.94 -2.75 1.25
CA VAL A 97 18.99 -2.58 2.71
C VAL A 97 17.62 -2.81 3.34
N LEU A 98 16.55 -2.27 2.74
CA LEU A 98 15.18 -2.47 3.23
C LEU A 98 14.76 -3.94 3.18
N GLU A 99 14.99 -4.59 2.06
CA GLU A 99 14.66 -6.01 1.87
C GLU A 99 15.40 -6.91 2.85
N HIS A 100 16.68 -6.63 3.09
CA HIS A 100 17.51 -7.41 3.99
C HIS A 100 17.12 -7.21 5.48
N HIS A 101 17.03 -5.95 5.94
CA HIS A 101 16.80 -5.66 7.35
C HIS A 101 15.36 -5.90 7.80
N TRP A 102 14.37 -5.53 6.98
CA TRP A 102 12.95 -5.73 7.32
C TRP A 102 12.38 -7.04 6.79
N ARG A 103 13.16 -7.80 5.98
CA ARG A 103 12.72 -9.04 5.32
C ARG A 103 11.42 -8.84 4.54
N ILE A 104 11.31 -7.71 3.88
CA ILE A 104 10.20 -7.35 3.01
C ILE A 104 10.58 -7.57 1.55
N ARG A 105 9.57 -7.83 0.74
CA ARG A 105 9.69 -7.83 -0.72
C ARG A 105 8.65 -6.90 -1.28
N GLN A 106 8.88 -6.44 -2.51
CA GLN A 106 7.92 -5.60 -3.19
C GLN A 106 6.52 -6.23 -3.16
N GLY A 107 5.53 -5.47 -2.67
CA GLY A 107 4.12 -5.87 -2.61
C GLY A 107 3.80 -6.98 -1.59
N VAL A 108 4.77 -7.40 -0.78
CA VAL A 108 4.57 -8.42 0.25
C VAL A 108 4.94 -7.85 1.62
N PRO A 109 4.00 -7.80 2.57
CA PRO A 109 4.30 -7.39 3.93
C PRO A 109 5.37 -8.28 4.58
N ASN A 110 6.10 -7.73 5.55
CA ASN A 110 7.04 -8.51 6.35
C ASN A 110 6.31 -9.61 7.17
N SER A 111 7.08 -10.51 7.78
CA SER A 111 6.54 -11.63 8.56
C SER A 111 5.65 -11.22 9.75
N THR A 112 5.76 -9.98 10.21
CA THR A 112 4.90 -9.41 11.27
C THR A 112 3.65 -8.71 10.69
N GLY A 113 3.54 -8.57 9.37
CA GLY A 113 2.45 -7.86 8.71
C GLY A 113 2.44 -6.34 8.95
N GLN A 114 3.53 -5.78 9.47
CA GLN A 114 3.57 -4.37 9.88
C GLN A 114 4.14 -3.44 8.83
N VAL A 115 5.01 -3.92 7.96
CA VAL A 115 5.76 -3.09 6.99
C VAL A 115 5.66 -3.70 5.60
N GLU A 116 5.38 -2.88 4.61
CA GLU A 116 5.33 -3.25 3.18
C GLU A 116 6.27 -2.34 2.39
N LEU A 117 6.88 -2.87 1.34
CA LEU A 117 7.70 -2.11 0.39
C LEU A 117 6.96 -1.98 -0.95
N GLN A 118 6.87 -0.75 -1.45
CA GLN A 118 6.30 -0.42 -2.74
C GLN A 118 7.33 0.29 -3.62
N LEU A 119 7.43 -0.11 -4.89
CA LEU A 119 8.21 0.64 -5.86
C LEU A 119 7.34 1.73 -6.49
N LEU A 120 7.73 2.98 -6.29
CA LEU A 120 6.98 4.12 -6.79
C LEU A 120 7.48 4.52 -8.19
N GLN A 121 6.54 4.87 -9.04
CA GLN A 121 6.83 5.54 -10.30
C GLN A 121 7.46 6.93 -10.03
N CYS A 122 8.20 7.45 -11.01
CA CYS A 122 8.82 8.75 -10.87
C CYS A 122 7.77 9.86 -10.78
N SER A 123 7.73 10.56 -9.64
CA SER A 123 6.83 11.71 -9.40
C SER A 123 7.46 13.07 -9.72
N GLY A 124 8.63 13.10 -10.39
CA GLY A 124 9.29 14.33 -10.74
C GLY A 124 10.06 15.03 -9.62
N LEU A 125 10.13 14.46 -8.42
CA LEU A 125 10.83 15.00 -7.25
C LEU A 125 12.34 14.74 -7.29
N CYS A 126 12.97 14.88 -8.48
CA CYS A 126 14.38 14.53 -8.68
C CYS A 126 15.37 15.37 -7.87
N HIS A 127 14.96 16.57 -7.46
CA HIS A 127 15.76 17.43 -6.57
C HIS A 127 15.88 16.90 -5.14
N LEU A 128 15.00 15.95 -4.75
CA LEU A 128 15.02 15.27 -3.46
C LEU A 128 15.70 13.89 -3.52
N ALA A 129 16.21 13.49 -4.70
CA ALA A 129 16.74 12.15 -4.93
C ALA A 129 18.00 11.83 -4.10
N PRO A 130 18.17 10.57 -3.67
CA PRO A 130 17.15 9.53 -3.59
C PRO A 130 16.14 9.82 -2.50
N TRP A 131 14.87 9.54 -2.77
CA TRP A 131 13.81 9.77 -1.81
C TRP A 131 12.91 8.53 -1.65
N LEU A 132 12.29 8.43 -0.50
CA LEU A 132 11.30 7.42 -0.19
C LEU A 132 10.09 8.06 0.51
N THR A 133 9.02 7.30 0.65
CA THR A 133 7.87 7.71 1.46
C THR A 133 7.60 6.72 2.58
N VAL A 134 7.05 7.21 3.67
CA VAL A 134 6.43 6.39 4.73
C VAL A 134 5.00 6.87 4.89
N ASN A 135 4.04 6.00 4.57
CA ASN A 135 2.61 6.34 4.58
C ASN A 135 2.30 7.63 3.80
N GLY A 136 2.94 7.82 2.64
CA GLY A 136 2.77 9.00 1.79
C GLY A 136 3.61 10.22 2.19
N GLN A 137 4.24 10.25 3.36
CA GLN A 137 5.16 11.34 3.75
C GLN A 137 6.53 11.14 3.14
N THR A 138 7.01 12.14 2.40
CA THR A 138 8.28 12.09 1.66
C THR A 138 9.47 12.34 2.59
N ILE A 139 10.48 11.48 2.49
CA ILE A 139 11.79 11.60 3.14
C ILE A 139 12.85 11.73 2.04
N ALA A 140 13.51 12.88 2.00
CA ALA A 140 14.49 13.24 0.97
C ALA A 140 15.91 12.83 1.32
N HIS A 141 16.77 12.74 0.27
CA HIS A 141 18.22 12.55 0.39
C HIS A 141 18.62 11.35 1.26
N VAL A 142 17.87 10.25 1.10
CA VAL A 142 18.11 9.02 1.87
C VAL A 142 19.30 8.27 1.25
N THR A 143 20.16 7.76 2.11
CA THR A 143 21.28 6.91 1.70
C THR A 143 21.19 5.53 2.34
N PRO A 144 21.87 4.50 1.82
CA PRO A 144 21.92 3.19 2.47
C PRO A 144 22.37 3.24 3.95
N ALA A 145 23.24 4.20 4.30
CA ALA A 145 23.70 4.38 5.66
C ALA A 145 22.68 5.07 6.58
N THR A 146 21.84 5.96 6.03
CA THR A 146 20.90 6.77 6.83
C THR A 146 19.48 6.20 6.83
N VAL A 147 19.13 5.30 5.93
CA VAL A 147 17.75 4.82 5.77
C VAL A 147 17.16 4.25 7.06
N ARG A 148 17.93 3.49 7.83
CA ARG A 148 17.46 2.91 9.10
C ARG A 148 17.07 3.97 10.11
N ALA A 149 17.96 4.97 10.32
CA ALA A 149 17.70 6.08 11.23
C ALA A 149 16.49 6.90 10.78
N ARG A 150 16.41 7.22 9.48
CA ARG A 150 15.30 7.98 8.92
C ARG A 150 13.95 7.27 9.06
N LEU A 151 13.91 5.94 8.90
CA LEU A 151 12.70 5.15 9.10
C LEU A 151 12.32 5.04 10.57
N HIS A 152 13.31 4.90 11.46
CA HIS A 152 13.07 4.93 12.90
C HIS A 152 12.47 6.27 13.34
N ASP A 153 13.01 7.40 12.86
CA ASP A 153 12.49 8.74 13.14
C ASP A 153 11.05 8.93 12.61
N ALA A 154 10.72 8.24 11.52
CA ALA A 154 9.36 8.19 10.96
C ALA A 154 8.43 7.19 11.69
N GLY A 155 8.88 6.58 12.79
CA GLY A 155 8.10 5.66 13.61
C GLY A 155 7.99 4.23 13.08
N VAL A 156 8.71 3.90 12.00
CA VAL A 156 8.72 2.53 11.47
C VAL A 156 9.49 1.61 12.42
N PRO A 157 8.91 0.49 12.88
CA PRO A 157 9.61 -0.43 13.75
C PRO A 157 10.84 -1.02 13.05
N VAL A 158 12.03 -0.73 13.60
CA VAL A 158 13.29 -1.28 13.09
C VAL A 158 13.51 -2.64 13.75
N PRO A 159 13.66 -3.72 12.97
CA PRO A 159 13.99 -5.02 13.53
C PRO A 159 15.30 -4.97 14.31
N ALA A 160 15.33 -5.63 15.48
CA ALA A 160 16.56 -5.75 16.26
C ALA A 160 17.66 -6.43 15.40
N GLU A 161 18.86 -5.88 15.41
CA GLU A 161 20.01 -6.49 14.75
C GLU A 161 20.25 -7.89 15.35
N ARG A 162 20.05 -8.92 14.52
CA ARG A 162 20.74 -10.17 14.81
C ARG A 162 22.19 -9.96 14.37
N VAL A 163 23.07 -9.86 15.35
CA VAL A 163 24.49 -10.07 15.11
C VAL A 163 24.59 -11.50 14.52
N GLU A 164 24.74 -11.61 13.21
CA GLU A 164 25.17 -12.88 12.62
C GLU A 164 26.58 -13.12 13.14
N SER A 165 26.68 -13.98 14.15
CA SER A 165 27.96 -14.58 14.54
C SER A 165 28.47 -15.37 13.32
N ALA A 166 29.60 -14.89 12.80
CA ALA A 166 30.38 -15.53 11.74
C ALA A 166 30.70 -16.96 12.05
#